data_53405ffa99dae59b8590fa45c8185d73
#
_entry.id   53405ffa99dae59b8590fa45c8185d73
#
_cell.length_a   1.000
_cell.length_b   1.000
_cell.length_c   1.000
_cell.angle_alpha   90.00
_cell.angle_beta   90.00
_cell.angle_gamma   90.00
#
_symmetry.space_group_name_H-M   'P 1'
#
loop_
_entity.id
_entity.type
_entity.pdbx_description
1 polymer ?
#
loop_
_entity_poly.entity_id
_entity_poly.type
_entity_poly.pdbx_seq_one_letter_code
_entity_poly.pdbx_strand_id
1 'polypeptide(L)'
;MAHSIVWATVATVDGDGRPRTRILHPIWEWDGVDLFGWIATVPTPIKRAHLAVHPDVSVSYWTTTHDTCSAECLVEWYTDDETCAAVWDKFATAPEPVGYDPFIIPMWKDGPTSAEFAVLRLTPHRLRVMPGTAMTGGGGAVLTWSDHSGRRD
;
A
#
# COMPACT_ATOMS: atom_id res chain seq x y z
N MET A 1 5.14 12.47 -2.99
CA MET A 1 4.59 11.85 -4.23
C MET A 1 3.46 10.88 -3.91
N ALA A 2 3.65 9.77 -3.20
CA ALA A 2 2.57 8.80 -2.92
C ALA A 2 1.31 9.45 -2.33
N HIS A 3 1.44 10.22 -1.25
CA HIS A 3 0.32 10.91 -0.60
C HIS A 3 -0.34 12.02 -1.46
N SER A 4 0.34 12.57 -2.44
CA SER A 4 -0.30 13.54 -3.37
C SER A 4 -1.08 12.86 -4.50
N ILE A 5 -0.78 11.57 -4.77
CA ILE A 5 -1.51 10.75 -5.76
C ILE A 5 -2.63 9.98 -5.09
N VAL A 6 -2.42 9.55 -3.84
CA VAL A 6 -3.36 8.82 -2.97
C VAL A 6 -3.59 7.37 -3.42
N TRP A 7 -4.17 7.19 -4.59
CA TRP A 7 -4.58 5.88 -5.11
C TRP A 7 -3.44 5.17 -5.83
N ALA A 8 -3.18 3.93 -5.43
CA ALA A 8 -2.15 3.08 -5.99
C ALA A 8 -2.74 1.88 -6.72
N THR A 9 -2.08 1.46 -7.78
CA THR A 9 -2.26 0.12 -8.33
C THR A 9 -1.44 -0.85 -7.48
N VAL A 10 -2.13 -1.80 -6.83
CA VAL A 10 -1.50 -2.84 -6.01
C VAL A 10 -1.65 -4.19 -6.69
N ALA A 11 -0.53 -4.83 -6.99
CA ALA A 11 -0.47 -6.16 -7.59
C ALA A 11 -0.20 -7.22 -6.52
N THR A 12 -0.97 -8.31 -6.57
CA THR A 12 -0.74 -9.57 -5.83
C THR A 12 -0.61 -10.71 -6.83
N VAL A 13 -0.08 -11.85 -6.41
CA VAL A 13 0.09 -13.03 -7.25
C VAL A 13 -0.78 -14.18 -6.71
N ASP A 14 -1.52 -14.86 -7.59
CA ASP A 14 -2.30 -16.04 -7.21
C ASP A 14 -1.42 -17.30 -7.09
N GLY A 15 -2.01 -18.42 -6.63
CA GLY A 15 -1.30 -19.68 -6.46
C GLY A 15 -0.72 -20.29 -7.75
N ASP A 16 -1.20 -19.84 -8.92
CA ASP A 16 -0.69 -20.25 -10.24
C ASP A 16 0.40 -19.30 -10.78
N GLY A 17 0.82 -18.31 -9.99
CA GLY A 17 1.81 -17.31 -10.39
C GLY A 17 1.24 -16.17 -11.25
N ARG A 18 -0.08 -16.02 -11.35
CA ARG A 18 -0.71 -14.97 -12.18
C ARG A 18 -0.88 -13.68 -11.39
N PRO A 19 -0.43 -12.52 -11.93
CA PRO A 19 -0.62 -11.24 -11.26
C PRO A 19 -2.09 -10.78 -11.33
N ARG A 20 -2.55 -10.15 -10.24
CA ARG A 20 -3.86 -9.52 -10.12
C ARG A 20 -3.68 -8.13 -9.56
N THR A 21 -4.24 -7.12 -10.23
CA THR A 21 -4.15 -5.73 -9.79
C THR A 21 -5.48 -5.21 -9.27
N ARG A 22 -5.41 -4.25 -8.36
CA ARG A 22 -6.55 -3.50 -7.84
C ARG A 22 -6.09 -2.12 -7.40
N ILE A 23 -7.02 -1.18 -7.35
CA ILE A 23 -6.76 0.15 -6.82
C ILE A 23 -7.01 0.12 -5.32
N LEU A 24 -6.01 0.53 -4.55
CA LEU A 24 -6.06 0.64 -3.09
C LEU A 24 -5.44 1.97 -2.66
N HIS A 25 -5.65 2.32 -1.41
CA HIS A 25 -5.17 3.57 -0.81
C HIS A 25 -4.20 3.28 0.32
N PRO A 26 -2.88 3.21 0.09
CA PRO A 26 -1.90 3.10 1.16
C PRO A 26 -1.63 4.44 1.83
N ILE A 27 -1.59 4.46 3.16
CA ILE A 27 -0.95 5.53 3.95
C ILE A 27 0.46 5.09 4.29
N TRP A 28 1.45 5.92 3.98
CA TRP A 28 2.86 5.65 4.27
C TRP A 28 3.31 6.45 5.48
N GLU A 29 4.07 5.81 6.35
CA GLU A 29 4.63 6.41 7.56
C GLU A 29 6.12 6.12 7.65
N TRP A 30 6.84 7.08 8.24
CA TRP A 30 8.25 6.95 8.61
C TRP A 30 8.35 7.18 10.11
N ASP A 31 8.80 6.19 10.88
CA ASP A 31 8.91 6.28 12.33
C ASP A 31 10.26 6.82 12.84
N GLY A 32 11.14 7.20 11.91
CA GLY A 32 12.50 7.65 12.19
C GLY A 32 13.56 6.60 11.85
N VAL A 33 13.15 5.34 11.67
CA VAL A 33 14.01 4.20 11.34
C VAL A 33 13.51 3.49 10.09
N ASP A 34 12.21 3.15 10.06
CA ASP A 34 11.61 2.33 9.02
C ASP A 34 10.49 3.07 8.29
N LEU A 35 10.39 2.82 6.98
CA LEU A 35 9.24 3.17 6.17
C LEU A 35 8.27 1.97 6.14
N PHE A 36 7.01 2.22 6.42
CA PHE A 36 5.95 1.22 6.29
C PHE A 36 4.67 1.86 5.79
N GLY A 37 3.75 1.04 5.30
CA GLY A 37 2.47 1.50 4.80
C GLY A 37 1.31 0.73 5.42
N TRP A 38 0.13 1.36 5.44
CA TRP A 38 -1.11 0.77 5.87
C TRP A 38 -2.16 0.81 4.77
N ILE A 39 -2.88 -0.28 4.57
CA ILE A 39 -4.04 -0.34 3.68
C ILE A 39 -5.22 -0.86 4.48
N ALA A 40 -6.29 -0.06 4.56
CA ALA A 40 -7.59 -0.53 5.01
C ALA A 40 -8.30 -1.26 3.86
N THR A 41 -8.82 -2.46 4.10
CA THR A 41 -9.43 -3.26 3.04
C THR A 41 -10.41 -4.31 3.58
N VAL A 42 -11.35 -4.72 2.71
CA VAL A 42 -12.19 -5.90 2.97
C VAL A 42 -11.35 -7.16 2.81
N PRO A 43 -11.31 -8.07 3.82
CA PRO A 43 -10.51 -9.30 3.78
C PRO A 43 -11.15 -10.39 2.91
N THR A 44 -11.28 -10.14 1.62
CA THR A 44 -11.91 -11.09 0.69
C THR A 44 -11.15 -12.43 0.63
N PRO A 45 -11.84 -13.57 0.41
CA PRO A 45 -11.19 -14.88 0.30
C PRO A 45 -10.07 -14.91 -0.76
N ILE A 46 -10.26 -14.20 -1.88
CA ILE A 46 -9.25 -14.11 -2.96
C ILE A 46 -7.99 -13.42 -2.48
N LYS A 47 -8.10 -12.26 -1.79
CA LYS A 47 -6.92 -11.57 -1.25
C LYS A 47 -6.19 -12.42 -0.21
N ARG A 48 -6.94 -13.07 0.69
CA ARG A 48 -6.36 -13.96 1.70
C ARG A 48 -5.61 -15.12 1.05
N ALA A 49 -6.20 -15.78 0.04
CA ALA A 49 -5.57 -16.88 -0.67
C ALA A 49 -4.28 -16.46 -1.38
N HIS A 50 -4.26 -15.31 -2.07
CA HIS A 50 -3.08 -14.80 -2.74
C HIS A 50 -1.95 -14.53 -1.75
N LEU A 51 -2.23 -13.75 -0.70
CA LEU A 51 -1.22 -13.32 0.27
C LEU A 51 -0.75 -14.43 1.21
N ALA A 52 -1.54 -15.53 1.35
CA ALA A 52 -1.11 -16.71 2.10
C ALA A 52 -0.02 -17.51 1.35
N VAL A 53 -0.02 -17.47 0.01
CA VAL A 53 0.95 -18.17 -0.84
C VAL A 53 2.10 -17.24 -1.23
N HIS A 54 1.77 -16.01 -1.61
CA HIS A 54 2.71 -14.98 -2.07
C HIS A 54 2.47 -13.69 -1.27
N PRO A 55 3.17 -13.48 -0.15
CA PRO A 55 3.00 -12.30 0.68
C PRO A 55 3.63 -11.03 0.09
N ASP A 56 4.33 -11.14 -1.04
CA ASP A 56 4.91 -10.01 -1.74
C ASP A 56 3.89 -9.31 -2.63
N VAL A 57 3.91 -7.98 -2.59
CA VAL A 57 3.08 -7.13 -3.43
C VAL A 57 3.91 -6.04 -4.11
N SER A 58 3.44 -5.58 -5.25
CA SER A 58 3.96 -4.38 -5.89
C SER A 58 2.92 -3.27 -5.81
N VAL A 59 3.33 -2.12 -5.30
CA VAL A 59 2.53 -0.90 -5.20
C VAL A 59 3.07 0.12 -6.18
N SER A 60 2.24 0.65 -7.06
CA SER A 60 2.66 1.59 -8.09
C SER A 60 1.74 2.81 -8.14
N TYR A 61 2.35 3.99 -8.24
CA TYR A 61 1.70 5.27 -8.42
C TYR A 61 2.15 5.91 -9.73
N TRP A 62 1.26 6.65 -10.35
CA TRP A 62 1.52 7.40 -11.58
C TRP A 62 0.74 8.71 -11.58
N THR A 63 1.35 9.76 -12.12
CA THR A 63 0.71 11.06 -12.34
C THR A 63 0.58 11.38 -13.83
N THR A 64 -0.27 12.32 -14.17
CA THR A 64 -0.40 12.83 -15.54
C THR A 64 0.84 13.57 -16.04
N THR A 65 1.75 13.94 -15.13
CA THR A 65 3.09 14.48 -15.45
C THR A 65 4.14 13.39 -15.65
N HIS A 66 3.70 12.10 -15.64
CA HIS A 66 4.54 10.90 -15.78
C HIS A 66 5.50 10.64 -14.61
N ASP A 67 5.33 11.34 -13.49
CA ASP A 67 6.04 10.96 -12.28
C ASP A 67 5.55 9.58 -11.81
N THR A 68 6.47 8.70 -11.48
CA THR A 68 6.16 7.37 -10.96
C THR A 68 6.87 7.12 -9.65
N CYS A 69 6.21 6.45 -8.72
CA CYS A 69 6.90 5.79 -7.62
C CYS A 69 6.32 4.39 -7.42
N SER A 70 7.19 3.47 -7.06
CA SER A 70 6.81 2.09 -6.77
C SER A 70 7.50 1.57 -5.53
N ALA A 71 6.81 0.66 -4.84
CA ALA A 71 7.33 -0.08 -3.71
C ALA A 71 7.04 -1.57 -3.92
N GLU A 72 8.07 -2.40 -3.74
CA GLU A 72 7.93 -3.85 -3.61
C GLU A 72 7.97 -4.16 -2.12
N CYS A 73 6.91 -4.79 -1.60
CA CYS A 73 6.68 -4.89 -0.16
C CYS A 73 6.34 -6.32 0.24
N LEU A 74 6.80 -6.73 1.41
CA LEU A 74 6.19 -7.81 2.16
C LEU A 74 4.91 -7.31 2.82
N VAL A 75 3.86 -8.15 2.86
CA VAL A 75 2.56 -7.79 3.43
C VAL A 75 2.20 -8.72 4.57
N GLU A 76 1.69 -8.11 5.64
CA GLU A 76 1.12 -8.82 6.79
C GLU A 76 -0.32 -8.39 7.03
N TRP A 77 -1.19 -9.35 7.39
CA TRP A 77 -2.56 -9.08 7.80
C TRP A 77 -2.65 -8.74 9.28
N TYR A 78 -3.44 -7.72 9.58
CA TYR A 78 -3.86 -7.39 10.94
C TYR A 78 -5.39 -7.38 11.01
N THR A 79 -5.93 -8.09 11.98
CA THR A 79 -7.38 -8.22 12.22
C THR A 79 -7.71 -8.08 13.70
N ASP A 80 -6.73 -7.74 14.53
CA ASP A 80 -6.93 -7.43 15.93
C ASP A 80 -7.55 -6.04 16.09
N ASP A 81 -8.43 -5.90 17.09
CA ASP A 81 -9.23 -4.69 17.31
C ASP A 81 -8.36 -3.45 17.54
N GLU A 82 -7.22 -3.59 18.22
CA GLU A 82 -6.34 -2.47 18.54
C GLU A 82 -5.69 -1.89 17.27
N THR A 83 -5.08 -2.73 16.45
CA THR A 83 -4.46 -2.31 15.18
C THR A 83 -5.52 -1.78 14.21
N CYS A 84 -6.66 -2.46 14.10
CA CYS A 84 -7.75 -2.04 13.24
C CYS A 84 -8.30 -0.67 13.63
N ALA A 85 -8.53 -0.41 14.91
CA ALA A 85 -8.98 0.89 15.40
C ALA A 85 -7.92 1.99 15.16
N ALA A 86 -6.65 1.71 15.45
CA ALA A 86 -5.58 2.67 15.24
C ALA A 86 -5.42 3.08 13.76
N VAL A 87 -5.53 2.13 12.85
CA VAL A 87 -5.43 2.42 11.41
C VAL A 87 -6.70 3.09 10.88
N TRP A 88 -7.89 2.73 11.41
CA TRP A 88 -9.12 3.44 11.12
C TRP A 88 -9.00 4.93 11.44
N ASP A 89 -8.51 5.25 12.64
CA ASP A 89 -8.31 6.63 13.08
C ASP A 89 -7.27 7.37 12.20
N LYS A 90 -6.24 6.67 11.73
CA LYS A 90 -5.27 7.25 10.78
C LYS A 90 -5.96 7.72 9.49
N PHE A 91 -6.84 6.89 8.91
CA PHE A 91 -7.60 7.27 7.72
C PHE A 91 -8.59 8.38 8.00
N ALA A 92 -9.28 8.33 9.14
CA ALA A 92 -10.29 9.32 9.52
C ALA A 92 -9.70 10.70 9.83
N THR A 93 -8.45 10.76 10.33
CA THR A 93 -7.84 12.01 10.83
C THR A 93 -6.70 12.53 9.96
N ALA A 94 -6.23 11.76 8.97
CA ALA A 94 -5.20 12.23 8.07
C ALA A 94 -5.66 13.49 7.31
N PRO A 95 -4.75 14.44 6.99
CA PRO A 95 -5.12 15.60 6.21
C PRO A 95 -5.48 15.23 4.76
N GLU A 96 -6.28 16.07 4.11
CA GLU A 96 -6.53 15.94 2.68
C GLU A 96 -5.21 16.01 1.88
N PRO A 97 -5.10 15.28 0.77
CA PRO A 97 -6.09 14.41 0.13
C PRO A 97 -6.07 12.96 0.64
N VAL A 98 -5.29 12.65 1.66
CA VAL A 98 -5.06 11.27 2.16
C VAL A 98 -6.21 10.80 3.05
N GLY A 99 -6.69 11.67 3.95
CA GLY A 99 -7.75 11.34 4.88
C GLY A 99 -9.12 11.25 4.23
N TYR A 100 -9.96 10.38 4.75
CA TYR A 100 -11.38 10.27 4.41
C TYR A 100 -12.14 9.62 5.56
N ASP A 101 -13.46 9.83 5.61
CA ASP A 101 -14.32 9.13 6.56
C ASP A 101 -14.50 7.67 6.14
N PRO A 102 -13.96 6.67 6.88
CA PRO A 102 -14.08 5.26 6.48
C PRO A 102 -15.53 4.76 6.43
N PHE A 103 -16.47 5.41 7.12
CA PHE A 103 -17.89 5.08 7.06
C PHE A 103 -18.54 5.30 5.69
N ILE A 104 -17.87 6.01 4.76
CA ILE A 104 -18.35 6.10 3.37
C ILE A 104 -18.33 4.76 2.64
N ILE A 105 -17.57 3.78 3.16
CA ILE A 105 -17.53 2.42 2.62
C ILE A 105 -18.66 1.60 3.27
N PRO A 106 -19.71 1.21 2.54
CA PRO A 106 -20.89 0.57 3.13
C PRO A 106 -20.61 -0.73 3.89
N MET A 107 -19.56 -1.45 3.48
CA MET A 107 -19.14 -2.70 4.13
C MET A 107 -18.52 -2.47 5.52
N TRP A 108 -18.10 -1.25 5.83
CA TRP A 108 -17.46 -0.87 7.09
C TRP A 108 -18.41 -0.12 8.05
N LYS A 109 -19.72 -0.17 7.78
CA LYS A 109 -20.74 0.52 8.59
C LYS A 109 -20.72 0.18 10.09
N ASP A 110 -20.20 -0.99 10.45
CA ASP A 110 -20.12 -1.47 11.83
C ASP A 110 -18.77 -1.09 12.50
N GLY A 111 -17.95 -0.25 11.82
CA GLY A 111 -16.72 0.31 12.36
C GLY A 111 -15.48 -0.58 12.22
N PRO A 112 -14.38 -0.20 12.90
CA PRO A 112 -13.07 -0.86 12.74
C PRO A 112 -12.99 -2.29 13.28
N THR A 113 -13.91 -2.69 14.16
CA THR A 113 -13.98 -4.06 14.72
C THR A 113 -14.88 -4.99 13.90
N SER A 114 -15.41 -4.50 12.78
CA SER A 114 -16.22 -5.29 11.86
C SER A 114 -15.39 -6.40 11.19
N ALA A 115 -15.99 -7.58 11.01
CA ALA A 115 -15.38 -8.68 10.25
C ALA A 115 -15.07 -8.32 8.78
N GLU A 116 -15.71 -7.27 8.25
CA GLU A 116 -15.50 -6.75 6.90
C GLU A 116 -14.37 -5.71 6.83
N PHE A 117 -13.77 -5.35 7.98
CA PHE A 117 -12.62 -4.47 8.06
C PHE A 117 -11.37 -5.24 8.45
N ALA A 118 -10.30 -5.05 7.72
CA ALA A 118 -8.98 -5.57 8.04
C ALA A 118 -7.91 -4.64 7.49
N VAL A 119 -6.72 -4.79 8.00
CA VAL A 119 -5.57 -3.96 7.67
C VAL A 119 -4.46 -4.81 7.09
N LEU A 120 -3.80 -4.27 6.07
CA LEU A 120 -2.52 -4.78 5.58
C LEU A 120 -1.42 -3.81 5.98
N ARG A 121 -0.37 -4.31 6.61
CA ARG A 121 0.88 -3.60 6.77
C ARG A 121 1.80 -3.94 5.62
N LEU A 122 2.37 -2.90 5.01
CA LEU A 122 3.34 -2.98 3.93
C LEU A 122 4.73 -2.69 4.50
N THR A 123 5.67 -3.63 4.33
CA THR A 123 7.07 -3.41 4.66
C THR A 123 7.87 -3.41 3.35
N PRO A 124 8.31 -2.24 2.84
CA PRO A 124 9.02 -2.17 1.58
C PRO A 124 10.42 -2.77 1.72
N HIS A 125 10.82 -3.57 0.73
CA HIS A 125 12.19 -4.06 0.55
C HIS A 125 12.85 -3.47 -0.70
N ARG A 126 12.07 -2.80 -1.57
CA ARG A 126 12.59 -2.05 -2.70
C ARG A 126 11.70 -0.87 -3.02
N LEU A 127 12.32 0.28 -3.28
CA LEU A 127 11.65 1.51 -3.69
C LEU A 127 12.26 2.03 -4.99
N ARG A 128 11.44 2.63 -5.84
CA ARG A 128 11.87 3.34 -7.04
C ARG A 128 11.03 4.59 -7.23
N VAL A 129 11.71 5.72 -7.45
CA VAL A 129 11.06 6.99 -7.80
C VAL A 129 11.67 7.51 -9.09
N MET A 130 10.83 7.86 -10.04
CA MET A 130 11.24 8.40 -11.34
C MET A 130 10.42 9.65 -11.65
N PRO A 131 11.05 10.81 -11.74
CA PRO A 131 10.39 12.02 -12.25
C PRO A 131 9.99 11.83 -13.72
N GLY A 132 8.85 12.37 -14.12
CA GLY A 132 8.38 12.30 -15.50
C GLY A 132 9.33 12.99 -16.48
N THR A 133 10.06 14.01 -16.01
CA THR A 133 11.12 14.68 -16.79
C THR A 133 12.26 13.73 -17.19
N ALA A 134 12.58 12.71 -16.36
CA ALA A 134 13.57 11.69 -16.73
C ALA A 134 13.08 10.84 -17.93
N MET A 135 11.78 10.60 -18.04
CA MET A 135 11.19 9.85 -19.15
C MET A 135 11.10 10.71 -20.44
N THR A 136 10.84 12.01 -20.30
CA THR A 136 10.63 12.93 -21.43
C THR A 136 11.91 13.62 -21.92
N GLY A 137 13.06 13.28 -21.36
CA GLY A 137 14.35 13.88 -21.75
C GLY A 137 14.64 15.24 -21.12
N GLY A 138 13.81 15.72 -20.19
CA GLY A 138 14.00 16.98 -19.48
C GLY A 138 14.97 16.90 -18.29
N GLY A 139 15.62 15.74 -18.07
CA GLY A 139 16.54 15.53 -16.97
C GLY A 139 15.85 15.02 -15.70
N GLY A 140 16.64 14.81 -14.65
CA GLY A 140 16.22 14.23 -13.37
C GLY A 140 16.82 12.85 -13.14
N ALA A 141 16.96 12.51 -11.85
CA ALA A 141 17.53 11.22 -11.45
C ALA A 141 16.43 10.21 -11.12
N VAL A 142 16.60 8.97 -11.55
CA VAL A 142 15.83 7.83 -11.03
C VAL A 142 16.48 7.42 -9.71
N LEU A 143 15.70 7.49 -8.64
CA LEU A 143 16.14 7.08 -7.30
C LEU A 143 15.66 5.66 -7.02
N THR A 144 16.56 4.84 -6.51
CA THR A 144 16.26 3.47 -6.07
C THR A 144 16.82 3.22 -4.68
N TRP A 145 16.09 2.47 -3.90
CA TRP A 145 16.54 1.94 -2.62
C TRP A 145 16.16 0.47 -2.54
N SER A 146 17.01 -0.34 -1.92
CA SER A 146 16.74 -1.75 -1.64
C SER A 146 17.25 -2.07 -0.24
N ASP A 147 16.43 -2.77 0.52
CA ASP A 147 16.87 -3.39 1.75
C ASP A 147 17.74 -4.61 1.41
N HIS A 148 19.01 -4.57 1.78
CA HIS A 148 19.95 -5.67 1.59
C HIS A 148 20.04 -6.60 2.80
N SER A 149 19.35 -6.30 3.91
CA SER A 149 19.38 -7.08 5.16
C SER A 149 18.56 -8.36 5.09
N GLY A 150 17.69 -8.52 4.11
CA GLY A 150 16.69 -9.59 3.99
C GLY A 150 16.76 -10.43 2.71
N ARG A 151 17.95 -10.77 2.18
CA ARG A 151 18.00 -11.89 1.22
C ARG A 151 17.68 -13.17 1.96
N ARG A 152 16.46 -13.67 1.78
CA ARG A 152 16.19 -15.10 1.99
C ARG A 152 16.85 -15.83 0.82
N ASP A 153 17.96 -16.50 1.11
CA ASP A 153 18.60 -17.48 0.23
C ASP A 153 17.65 -18.68 0.00
#